data_0d1a1b2d10531b94e42c765b6a51c494
#
_entry.id   0d1a1b2d10531b94e42c765b6a51c494
#
_cell.length_a   1.000
_cell.length_b   1.000
_cell.length_c   1.000
_cell.angle_alpha   90.00
_cell.angle_beta   90.00
_cell.angle_gamma   90.00
#
_symmetry.space_group_name_H-M   'P 1'
#
loop_
_entity.id
_entity.type
_entity.pdbx_description
1 polymer ?
#
loop_
_entity_poly.entity_id
_entity_poly.type
_entity_poly.pdbx_seq_one_letter_code
_entity_poly.pdbx_strand_id
1 'polypeptide(L)'
;KAQLAMLPLPESRRGTMAVRHLVAERGYFEVVTMSFVDAAWEADFAGNAKPIQLANPIASQMGVMRTTLIGGLVDVLSANRKRQTERVRVFEIGRVFRRDAAGTPVAGFDQPLRVGGLWSGSALPEQWGAPTRNVDFFDVKGDLEALFAGQALSFEKLAHPALHPGRAARVSLGGTPIGFVGELHPQWVQKYELGSSPVVFEIGLEAWLSIPMPAYREVSRFPAVTRDLAMTVARDQSLAPLLAAFRSVAPDFVQEIRLFDVYQGKGLPEGQKSVAFRIVMQDTERTLEDRQVDAVLAGFVSVAVEQFGGALRS
;
A
#
# COMPACT_ATOMS: atom_id res chain seq x y z
N LYS A 1 41.76 23.34 2.02
CA LYS A 1 41.50 21.88 1.96
C LYS A 1 40.27 21.60 2.83
N ALA A 2 39.13 21.34 2.22
CA ALA A 2 37.94 20.87 2.96
C ALA A 2 38.16 19.40 3.33
N GLN A 3 38.13 19.07 4.61
CA GLN A 3 38.03 17.67 5.06
C GLN A 3 36.59 17.25 4.87
N LEU A 4 36.35 16.39 3.90
CA LEU A 4 35.08 15.66 3.77
C LEU A 4 35.00 14.62 4.90
N ALA A 5 34.28 14.93 5.97
CA ALA A 5 33.91 13.94 6.96
C ALA A 5 32.71 13.16 6.42
N MET A 6 32.90 11.90 6.06
CA MET A 6 31.79 11.00 5.80
C MET A 6 31.11 10.69 7.14
N LEU A 7 29.96 11.31 7.38
CA LEU A 7 29.12 10.93 8.51
C LEU A 7 28.47 9.57 8.20
N PRO A 8 28.55 8.60 9.10
CA PRO A 8 27.86 7.32 8.91
C PRO A 8 26.35 7.57 8.85
N LEU A 9 25.67 6.81 7.98
CA LEU A 9 24.22 6.83 7.93
C LEU A 9 23.67 6.30 9.27
N PRO A 10 22.71 7.01 9.93
CA PRO A 10 22.11 6.49 11.15
C PRO A 10 21.46 5.12 10.91
N GLU A 11 21.53 4.21 11.89
CA GLU A 11 20.90 2.87 11.79
C GLU A 11 19.38 2.95 11.57
N SER A 12 18.75 4.03 12.03
CA SER A 12 17.33 4.33 11.80
C SER A 12 17.01 4.87 10.39
N ARG A 13 18.00 4.96 9.51
CA ARG A 13 17.81 5.50 8.15
C ARG A 13 18.53 4.66 7.11
N ARG A 14 17.85 4.36 6.01
CA ARG A 14 18.42 3.69 4.83
C ARG A 14 18.66 4.69 3.70
N GLY A 15 19.60 4.39 2.80
CA GLY A 15 19.83 5.18 1.60
C GLY A 15 18.83 4.85 0.47
N THR A 16 18.71 5.74 -0.51
CA THR A 16 17.84 5.56 -1.68
C THR A 16 18.17 4.28 -2.47
N MET A 17 19.45 3.87 -2.53
CA MET A 17 19.83 2.60 -3.19
C MET A 17 19.21 1.38 -2.50
N ALA A 18 19.15 1.38 -1.18
CA ALA A 18 18.49 0.29 -0.45
C ALA A 18 17.00 0.24 -0.76
N VAL A 19 16.33 1.39 -0.94
CA VAL A 19 14.93 1.43 -1.39
C VAL A 19 14.78 0.82 -2.79
N ARG A 20 15.68 1.14 -3.73
CA ARG A 20 15.67 0.53 -5.07
C ARG A 20 15.77 -1.00 -5.00
N HIS A 21 16.73 -1.51 -4.22
CA HIS A 21 16.91 -2.96 -4.08
C HIS A 21 15.66 -3.62 -3.48
N LEU A 22 15.08 -3.05 -2.43
CA LEU A 22 13.86 -3.58 -1.82
C LEU A 22 12.69 -3.67 -2.81
N VAL A 23 12.47 -2.63 -3.62
CA VAL A 23 11.39 -2.65 -4.61
C VAL A 23 11.71 -3.64 -5.74
N ALA A 24 12.97 -3.70 -6.18
CA ALA A 24 13.41 -4.65 -7.20
C ALA A 24 13.29 -6.12 -6.72
N GLU A 25 13.60 -6.41 -5.46
CA GLU A 25 13.42 -7.73 -4.84
C GLU A 25 11.96 -8.19 -4.80
N ARG A 26 11.01 -7.24 -4.81
CA ARG A 26 9.58 -7.55 -4.99
C ARG A 26 9.22 -7.83 -6.46
N GLY A 27 10.19 -7.83 -7.37
CA GLY A 27 10.02 -8.15 -8.79
C GLY A 27 9.59 -6.96 -9.65
N TYR A 28 9.79 -5.73 -9.19
CA TYR A 28 9.60 -4.54 -10.03
C TYR A 28 10.88 -4.19 -10.78
N PHE A 29 10.75 -3.78 -12.03
CA PHE A 29 11.86 -3.25 -12.82
C PHE A 29 11.89 -1.73 -12.71
N GLU A 30 13.06 -1.16 -12.42
CA GLU A 30 13.22 0.28 -12.39
C GLU A 30 13.14 0.87 -13.80
N VAL A 31 12.39 1.96 -13.92
CA VAL A 31 12.31 2.78 -15.14
C VAL A 31 12.60 4.22 -14.79
N VAL A 32 13.04 4.98 -15.79
CA VAL A 32 13.25 6.42 -15.68
C VAL A 32 12.44 7.08 -16.78
N THR A 33 11.48 7.91 -16.39
CA THR A 33 10.62 8.61 -17.34
C THR A 33 10.90 10.13 -17.32
N MET A 34 10.41 10.84 -18.34
CA MET A 34 10.65 12.27 -18.48
C MET A 34 9.87 13.05 -17.43
N SER A 35 10.50 14.08 -16.86
CA SER A 35 9.84 15.04 -15.95
C SER A 35 8.96 16.05 -16.66
N PHE A 36 9.09 16.15 -17.96
CA PHE A 36 8.30 17.00 -18.84
C PHE A 36 7.25 16.13 -19.53
N VAL A 37 5.98 16.50 -19.38
CA VAL A 37 4.85 15.66 -19.78
C VAL A 37 3.82 16.49 -20.55
N ASP A 38 2.84 15.79 -21.12
CA ASP A 38 1.67 16.40 -21.72
C ASP A 38 0.75 16.97 -20.64
N ALA A 39 0.22 18.17 -20.88
CA ALA A 39 -0.75 18.80 -19.98
C ALA A 39 -2.02 17.95 -19.78
N ALA A 40 -2.40 17.12 -20.75
CA ALA A 40 -3.52 16.20 -20.62
C ALA A 40 -3.27 15.15 -19.52
N TRP A 41 -2.02 14.69 -19.33
CA TRP A 41 -1.69 13.74 -18.26
C TRP A 41 -1.85 14.36 -16.87
N GLU A 42 -1.51 15.65 -16.74
CA GLU A 42 -1.69 16.37 -15.48
C GLU A 42 -3.17 16.53 -15.12
N ALA A 43 -4.02 16.81 -16.11
CA ALA A 43 -5.46 16.85 -15.92
C ALA A 43 -6.04 15.46 -15.57
N ASP A 44 -5.66 14.42 -16.30
CA ASP A 44 -6.20 13.08 -16.18
C ASP A 44 -5.76 12.40 -14.87
N PHE A 45 -4.47 12.42 -14.57
CA PHE A 45 -3.91 11.63 -13.47
C PHE A 45 -3.72 12.40 -12.17
N ALA A 46 -3.53 13.72 -12.24
CA ALA A 46 -3.36 14.55 -11.06
C ALA A 46 -4.55 15.46 -10.76
N GLY A 47 -5.51 15.61 -11.69
CA GLY A 47 -6.57 16.59 -11.60
C GLY A 47 -6.04 18.04 -11.61
N ASN A 48 -4.84 18.24 -12.13
CA ASN A 48 -4.12 19.51 -12.12
C ASN A 48 -4.44 20.31 -13.38
N ALA A 49 -5.37 21.26 -13.27
CA ALA A 49 -5.75 22.13 -14.37
C ALA A 49 -4.74 23.28 -14.65
N LYS A 50 -3.77 23.49 -13.76
CA LYS A 50 -2.79 24.60 -13.85
C LYS A 50 -1.36 24.10 -13.57
N PRO A 51 -0.83 23.18 -14.41
CA PRO A 51 0.53 22.68 -14.24
C PRO A 51 1.57 23.78 -14.45
N ILE A 52 2.81 23.53 -14.01
CA ILE A 52 3.95 24.38 -14.26
C ILE A 52 4.32 24.25 -15.73
N GLN A 53 4.16 25.31 -16.50
CA GLN A 53 4.48 25.34 -17.92
C GLN A 53 5.97 25.64 -18.13
N LEU A 54 6.57 25.00 -19.14
CA LEU A 54 7.91 25.28 -19.61
C LEU A 54 7.91 26.48 -20.56
N ALA A 55 8.87 27.36 -20.42
CA ALA A 55 9.02 28.48 -21.33
C ALA A 55 9.43 28.05 -22.76
N ASN A 56 10.28 27.01 -22.83
CA ASN A 56 10.83 26.48 -24.08
C ASN A 56 10.74 24.95 -24.10
N PRO A 57 9.56 24.35 -24.34
CA PRO A 57 9.43 22.90 -24.39
C PRO A 57 10.15 22.32 -25.61
N ILE A 58 10.79 21.16 -25.45
CA ILE A 58 11.49 20.43 -26.52
C ILE A 58 10.48 19.95 -27.58
N ALA A 59 9.27 19.58 -27.12
CA ALA A 59 8.17 19.15 -27.97
C ALA A 59 6.84 19.56 -27.33
N SER A 60 5.79 19.74 -28.12
CA SER A 60 4.47 20.19 -27.65
C SER A 60 3.88 19.28 -26.58
N GLN A 61 4.09 17.96 -26.70
CA GLN A 61 3.66 16.96 -25.71
C GLN A 61 4.53 16.88 -24.45
N MET A 62 5.54 17.71 -24.33
CA MET A 62 6.43 17.84 -23.15
C MET A 62 6.39 19.28 -22.61
N GLY A 63 5.20 19.87 -22.59
CA GLY A 63 5.03 21.30 -22.31
C GLY A 63 4.95 21.67 -20.83
N VAL A 64 4.78 20.70 -19.93
CA VAL A 64 4.56 20.96 -18.50
C VAL A 64 5.39 20.04 -17.61
N MET A 65 5.60 20.48 -16.35
CA MET A 65 6.25 19.67 -15.34
C MET A 65 5.24 18.71 -14.69
N ARG A 66 5.63 17.45 -14.51
CA ARG A 66 4.79 16.43 -13.88
C ARG A 66 4.57 16.69 -12.38
N THR A 67 3.36 16.46 -11.88
CA THR A 67 3.04 16.47 -10.44
C THR A 67 2.82 15.07 -9.86
N THR A 68 2.84 14.04 -10.71
CA THR A 68 2.73 12.62 -10.36
C THR A 68 3.61 11.78 -11.30
N LEU A 69 4.00 10.59 -10.87
CA LEU A 69 4.74 9.60 -11.68
C LEU A 69 3.80 8.73 -12.53
N ILE A 70 2.48 8.76 -12.26
CA ILE A 70 1.51 7.85 -12.88
C ILE A 70 1.54 7.95 -14.41
N GLY A 71 1.56 9.16 -14.97
CA GLY A 71 1.55 9.35 -16.43
C GLY A 71 2.71 8.64 -17.12
N GLY A 72 3.94 8.80 -16.60
CA GLY A 72 5.13 8.13 -17.13
C GLY A 72 5.05 6.60 -17.01
N LEU A 73 4.56 6.08 -15.87
CA LEU A 73 4.39 4.64 -15.67
C LEU A 73 3.31 4.05 -16.60
N VAL A 74 2.23 4.79 -16.87
CA VAL A 74 1.19 4.39 -17.83
C VAL A 74 1.74 4.38 -19.25
N ASP A 75 2.58 5.33 -19.64
CA ASP A 75 3.24 5.35 -20.95
C ASP A 75 4.18 4.15 -21.12
N VAL A 76 4.97 3.82 -20.10
CA VAL A 76 5.80 2.60 -20.07
C VAL A 76 4.94 1.35 -20.25
N LEU A 77 3.79 1.24 -19.56
CA LEU A 77 2.86 0.14 -19.74
C LEU A 77 2.35 0.07 -21.18
N SER A 78 1.87 1.19 -21.74
CA SER A 78 1.37 1.26 -23.11
C SER A 78 2.43 0.82 -24.13
N ALA A 79 3.68 1.29 -23.99
CA ALA A 79 4.80 0.91 -24.85
C ALA A 79 5.13 -0.59 -24.77
N ASN A 80 5.05 -1.20 -23.58
CA ASN A 80 5.26 -2.63 -23.39
C ASN A 80 4.11 -3.46 -23.98
N ARG A 81 2.86 -3.01 -23.80
CA ARG A 81 1.67 -3.66 -24.42
C ARG A 81 1.75 -3.70 -25.93
N LYS A 82 2.17 -2.62 -26.57
CA LYS A 82 2.40 -2.57 -28.03
C LYS A 82 3.46 -3.56 -28.49
N ARG A 83 4.35 -4.02 -27.60
CA ARG A 83 5.34 -5.08 -27.83
C ARG A 83 4.88 -6.45 -27.35
N GLN A 84 3.58 -6.61 -27.05
CA GLN A 84 2.96 -7.87 -26.60
C GLN A 84 3.49 -8.38 -25.24
N THR A 85 4.02 -7.48 -24.42
CA THR A 85 4.39 -7.81 -23.04
C THR A 85 3.15 -7.69 -22.16
N GLU A 86 2.58 -8.82 -21.77
CA GLU A 86 1.32 -8.85 -21.01
C GLU A 86 1.50 -8.54 -19.54
N ARG A 87 2.60 -8.99 -18.93
CA ARG A 87 2.91 -8.78 -17.51
C ARG A 87 3.97 -7.70 -17.36
N VAL A 88 3.56 -6.55 -16.87
CA VAL A 88 4.43 -5.38 -16.63
C VAL A 88 4.41 -5.03 -15.16
N ARG A 89 5.58 -4.96 -14.53
CA ARG A 89 5.75 -4.61 -13.13
C ARG A 89 6.95 -3.69 -13.03
N VAL A 90 6.68 -2.40 -12.92
CA VAL A 90 7.69 -1.34 -13.01
C VAL A 90 7.57 -0.34 -11.88
N PHE A 91 8.69 0.33 -11.54
CA PHE A 91 8.72 1.43 -10.59
C PHE A 91 9.68 2.52 -11.01
N GLU A 92 9.49 3.71 -10.48
CA GLU A 92 10.38 4.86 -10.64
C GLU A 92 10.59 5.56 -9.30
N ILE A 93 11.82 5.99 -9.03
CA ILE A 93 12.11 6.97 -8.00
C ILE A 93 12.42 8.29 -8.70
N GLY A 94 11.45 9.20 -8.69
CA GLY A 94 11.51 10.43 -9.45
C GLY A 94 10.99 11.67 -8.71
N ARG A 95 11.42 12.86 -9.18
CA ARG A 95 10.88 14.11 -8.69
C ARG A 95 9.54 14.42 -9.33
N VAL A 96 8.66 14.99 -8.53
CA VAL A 96 7.44 15.66 -8.99
C VAL A 96 7.53 17.15 -8.61
N PHE A 97 6.76 18.00 -9.28
CA PHE A 97 6.95 19.44 -9.19
C PHE A 97 5.64 20.15 -8.88
N ARG A 98 5.60 20.91 -7.81
CA ARG A 98 4.40 21.62 -7.36
C ARG A 98 4.72 23.09 -7.10
N ARG A 99 3.74 23.97 -7.28
CA ARG A 99 3.83 25.35 -6.83
C ARG A 99 3.66 25.38 -5.32
N ASP A 100 4.63 25.93 -4.62
CA ASP A 100 4.59 26.13 -3.19
C ASP A 100 5.37 27.41 -2.84
N ALA A 101 4.69 28.39 -2.23
CA ALA A 101 5.29 29.65 -1.86
C ALA A 101 6.44 29.50 -0.84
N ALA A 102 6.40 28.44 -0.02
CA ALA A 102 7.44 28.09 0.94
C ALA A 102 8.49 27.12 0.37
N GLY A 103 8.40 26.76 -0.91
CA GLY A 103 9.24 25.75 -1.54
C GLY A 103 10.73 26.06 -1.46
N THR A 104 11.51 25.02 -1.20
CA THR A 104 12.97 25.05 -1.18
C THR A 104 13.52 23.82 -1.90
N PRO A 105 14.72 23.83 -2.49
CA PRO A 105 15.70 24.95 -2.61
C PRO A 105 15.33 26.00 -3.69
N VAL A 106 14.29 25.75 -4.49
CA VAL A 106 13.84 26.69 -5.52
C VAL A 106 12.62 27.45 -5.00
N ALA A 107 12.77 28.75 -4.84
CA ALA A 107 11.69 29.61 -4.34
C ALA A 107 10.43 29.49 -5.22
N GLY A 108 9.27 29.28 -4.59
CA GLY A 108 7.99 29.11 -5.27
C GLY A 108 7.67 27.70 -5.76
N PHE A 109 8.58 26.72 -5.53
CA PHE A 109 8.40 25.34 -6.00
C PHE A 109 8.83 24.30 -4.97
N ASP A 110 7.99 23.30 -4.76
CA ASP A 110 8.33 22.07 -4.07
C ASP A 110 8.65 20.97 -5.08
N GLN A 111 9.72 20.20 -4.82
CA GLN A 111 10.25 19.18 -5.73
C GLN A 111 10.51 17.86 -5.00
N PRO A 112 9.49 17.26 -4.35
CA PRO A 112 9.69 16.06 -3.58
C PRO A 112 10.03 14.86 -4.45
N LEU A 113 10.86 13.96 -3.92
CA LEU A 113 11.06 12.65 -4.49
C LEU A 113 9.91 11.73 -4.11
N ARG A 114 9.42 10.98 -5.10
CA ARG A 114 8.38 9.97 -4.94
C ARG A 114 8.89 8.62 -5.42
N VAL A 115 8.34 7.56 -4.84
CA VAL A 115 8.45 6.20 -5.36
C VAL A 115 7.10 5.87 -5.95
N GLY A 116 7.03 5.75 -7.27
CA GLY A 116 5.84 5.30 -7.97
C GLY A 116 6.01 3.89 -8.49
N GLY A 117 4.96 3.08 -8.46
CA GLY A 117 4.98 1.75 -9.06
C GLY A 117 3.69 1.43 -9.79
N LEU A 118 3.80 0.54 -10.76
CA LEU A 118 2.70 0.04 -11.56
C LEU A 118 2.83 -1.46 -11.77
N TRP A 119 1.75 -2.20 -11.58
CA TRP A 119 1.67 -3.62 -11.89
C TRP A 119 0.42 -3.91 -12.74
N SER A 120 0.63 -4.54 -13.90
CA SER A 120 -0.41 -4.93 -14.85
C SER A 120 -0.20 -6.37 -15.32
N GLY A 121 -1.28 -7.06 -15.65
CA GLY A 121 -1.28 -8.43 -16.13
C GLY A 121 -1.42 -9.45 -15.00
N SER A 122 -0.84 -10.62 -15.17
CA SER A 122 -1.00 -11.72 -14.20
C SER A 122 -0.27 -11.46 -12.88
N ALA A 123 -0.91 -11.88 -11.78
CA ALA A 123 -0.32 -11.79 -10.44
C ALA A 123 0.95 -12.65 -10.30
N LEU A 124 0.92 -13.85 -10.88
CA LEU A 124 2.06 -14.76 -10.94
C LEU A 124 2.47 -14.99 -12.41
N PRO A 125 3.74 -15.29 -12.69
CA PRO A 125 4.10 -15.86 -13.99
C PRO A 125 3.28 -17.12 -14.26
N GLU A 126 3.00 -17.39 -15.55
CA GLU A 126 2.30 -18.61 -15.95
C GLU A 126 3.01 -19.83 -15.40
N GLN A 127 2.25 -20.70 -14.72
CA GLN A 127 2.76 -21.89 -14.05
C GLN A 127 1.65 -22.94 -13.85
N TRP A 128 2.03 -24.20 -13.78
CA TRP A 128 1.09 -25.31 -13.59
C TRP A 128 0.53 -25.41 -12.15
N GLY A 129 1.25 -24.89 -11.15
CA GLY A 129 0.92 -25.02 -9.72
C GLY A 129 -0.09 -24.02 -9.17
N ALA A 130 -0.48 -23.02 -9.96
CA ALA A 130 -1.45 -22.01 -9.53
C ALA A 130 -2.29 -21.52 -10.71
N PRO A 131 -3.60 -21.23 -10.50
CA PRO A 131 -4.44 -20.66 -11.53
C PRO A 131 -3.98 -19.24 -11.90
N THR A 132 -4.04 -18.92 -13.20
CA THR A 132 -3.77 -17.58 -13.68
C THR A 132 -4.88 -16.63 -13.26
N ARG A 133 -4.54 -15.55 -12.59
CA ARG A 133 -5.43 -14.42 -12.30
C ARG A 133 -4.70 -13.11 -12.51
N ASN A 134 -5.44 -12.06 -12.80
CA ASN A 134 -4.87 -10.71 -12.87
C ASN A 134 -4.47 -10.21 -11.48
N VAL A 135 -3.49 -9.32 -11.45
CA VAL A 135 -3.14 -8.53 -10.28
C VAL A 135 -4.35 -7.73 -9.80
N ASP A 136 -4.50 -7.61 -8.50
CA ASP A 136 -5.53 -6.79 -7.86
C ASP A 136 -4.94 -5.82 -6.81
N PHE A 137 -5.80 -5.02 -6.22
CA PHE A 137 -5.45 -4.07 -5.17
C PHE A 137 -4.69 -4.73 -4.00
N PHE A 138 -5.08 -5.94 -3.60
CA PHE A 138 -4.51 -6.61 -2.43
C PHE A 138 -3.11 -7.15 -2.69
N ASP A 139 -2.77 -7.49 -3.93
CA ASP A 139 -1.41 -7.89 -4.30
C ASP A 139 -0.41 -6.73 -4.07
N VAL A 140 -0.74 -5.54 -4.58
CA VAL A 140 0.12 -4.35 -4.42
C VAL A 140 0.10 -3.82 -3.00
N LYS A 141 -1.05 -3.90 -2.31
CA LYS A 141 -1.14 -3.61 -0.88
C LYS A 141 -0.20 -4.50 -0.07
N GLY A 142 -0.18 -5.82 -0.36
CA GLY A 142 0.72 -6.78 0.28
C GLY A 142 2.20 -6.48 0.01
N ASP A 143 2.54 -6.00 -1.20
CA ASP A 143 3.90 -5.52 -1.49
C ASP A 143 4.27 -4.31 -0.64
N LEU A 144 3.39 -3.31 -0.54
CA LEU A 144 3.64 -2.14 0.31
C LEU A 144 3.81 -2.53 1.78
N GLU A 145 2.95 -3.40 2.32
CA GLU A 145 3.07 -3.90 3.69
C GLU A 145 4.41 -4.63 3.92
N ALA A 146 4.86 -5.43 2.97
CA ALA A 146 6.16 -6.11 3.05
C ALA A 146 7.35 -5.14 2.95
N LEU A 147 7.26 -4.13 2.10
CA LEU A 147 8.30 -3.11 1.91
C LEU A 147 8.45 -2.19 3.12
N PHE A 148 7.39 -2.01 3.90
CA PHE A 148 7.36 -1.30 5.18
C PHE A 148 7.36 -2.25 6.38
N ALA A 149 7.93 -3.46 6.23
CA ALA A 149 7.96 -4.46 7.29
C ALA A 149 8.46 -3.89 8.63
N GLY A 150 7.75 -4.23 9.71
CA GLY A 150 8.01 -3.68 11.04
C GLY A 150 7.36 -2.31 11.33
N GLN A 151 6.65 -1.74 10.35
CA GLN A 151 5.90 -0.48 10.49
C GLN A 151 4.42 -0.71 10.13
N ALA A 152 3.50 -0.17 10.92
CA ALA A 152 2.08 -0.32 10.65
C ALA A 152 1.61 0.71 9.61
N LEU A 153 1.28 0.24 8.41
CA LEU A 153 0.56 1.03 7.42
C LEU A 153 -0.95 1.00 7.70
N SER A 154 -1.62 2.12 7.49
CA SER A 154 -3.07 2.18 7.42
C SER A 154 -3.56 2.56 6.03
N PHE A 155 -4.72 2.02 5.65
CA PHE A 155 -5.32 2.20 4.32
C PHE A 155 -6.75 2.69 4.50
N GLU A 156 -7.04 3.87 3.96
CA GLU A 156 -8.35 4.52 4.04
C GLU A 156 -8.89 4.80 2.64
N LYS A 157 -10.20 4.70 2.44
CA LYS A 157 -10.82 5.02 1.14
C LYS A 157 -10.36 6.38 0.66
N LEU A 158 -10.01 6.46 -0.63
CA LEU A 158 -9.53 7.67 -1.27
C LEU A 158 -10.28 7.92 -2.58
N ALA A 159 -10.75 9.14 -2.78
CA ALA A 159 -11.13 9.64 -4.09
C ALA A 159 -9.90 10.30 -4.74
N HIS A 160 -9.50 9.82 -5.91
CA HIS A 160 -8.33 10.31 -6.64
C HIS A 160 -8.61 10.31 -8.16
N PRO A 161 -8.26 11.35 -8.91
CA PRO A 161 -8.62 11.49 -10.33
C PRO A 161 -8.10 10.34 -11.21
N ALA A 162 -6.92 9.79 -10.88
CA ALA A 162 -6.35 8.67 -11.60
C ALA A 162 -6.99 7.32 -11.26
N LEU A 163 -7.65 7.16 -10.11
CA LEU A 163 -7.94 5.86 -9.53
C LEU A 163 -9.43 5.50 -9.54
N HIS A 164 -9.67 4.20 -9.53
CA HIS A 164 -11.01 3.64 -9.44
C HIS A 164 -11.68 4.03 -8.11
N PRO A 165 -12.89 4.61 -8.10
CA PRO A 165 -13.53 5.19 -6.91
C PRO A 165 -13.79 4.18 -5.77
N GLY A 166 -13.93 2.89 -6.11
CA GLY A 166 -14.16 1.82 -5.13
C GLY A 166 -12.93 0.97 -4.79
N ARG A 167 -11.77 1.23 -5.43
CA ARG A 167 -10.56 0.40 -5.31
C ARG A 167 -9.31 1.25 -5.20
N ALA A 168 -9.38 2.26 -4.35
CA ALA A 168 -8.29 3.19 -4.07
C ALA A 168 -8.22 3.48 -2.59
N ALA A 169 -7.00 3.62 -2.08
CA ALA A 169 -6.74 3.94 -0.69
C ALA A 169 -5.61 4.97 -0.53
N ARG A 170 -5.80 5.86 0.42
CA ARG A 170 -4.71 6.63 1.01
C ARG A 170 -3.87 5.70 1.86
N VAL A 171 -2.57 5.81 1.75
CA VAL A 171 -1.61 5.09 2.59
C VAL A 171 -1.06 6.05 3.62
N SER A 172 -1.14 5.67 4.90
CA SER A 172 -0.58 6.44 6.01
C SER A 172 0.35 5.57 6.85
N LEU A 173 1.39 6.19 7.39
CA LEU A 173 2.37 5.60 8.29
C LEU A 173 2.31 6.35 9.62
N GLY A 174 1.98 5.65 10.73
CA GLY A 174 1.82 6.28 12.04
C GLY A 174 0.81 7.43 12.04
N GLY A 175 -0.29 7.31 11.27
CA GLY A 175 -1.31 8.35 11.11
C GLY A 175 -0.97 9.48 10.13
N THR A 176 0.29 9.55 9.64
CA THR A 176 0.71 10.57 8.66
C THR A 176 0.50 10.04 7.24
N PRO A 177 -0.26 10.75 6.37
CA PRO A 177 -0.40 10.38 4.98
C PRO A 177 0.93 10.41 4.24
N ILE A 178 1.30 9.30 3.61
CA ILE A 178 2.57 9.16 2.85
C ILE A 178 2.35 9.00 1.35
N GLY A 179 1.13 8.66 0.92
CA GLY A 179 0.81 8.46 -0.48
C GLY A 179 -0.50 7.72 -0.71
N PHE A 180 -0.57 6.98 -1.81
CA PHE A 180 -1.78 6.26 -2.20
C PHE A 180 -1.46 4.98 -2.97
N VAL A 181 -2.45 4.09 -3.06
CA VAL A 181 -2.47 2.88 -3.89
C VAL A 181 -3.89 2.67 -4.45
N GLY A 182 -4.00 2.16 -5.66
CA GLY A 182 -5.32 1.81 -6.22
C GLY A 182 -5.25 1.29 -7.65
N GLU A 183 -6.36 0.72 -8.11
CA GLU A 183 -6.53 0.38 -9.52
C GLU A 183 -6.71 1.67 -10.34
N LEU A 184 -6.15 1.71 -11.54
CA LEU A 184 -6.34 2.83 -12.45
C LEU A 184 -7.83 2.93 -12.84
N HIS A 185 -8.33 4.16 -12.97
CA HIS A 185 -9.74 4.40 -13.31
C HIS A 185 -10.08 3.81 -14.70
N PRO A 186 -11.21 3.10 -14.87
CA PRO A 186 -11.58 2.46 -16.14
C PRO A 186 -11.56 3.40 -17.35
N GLN A 187 -11.92 4.69 -17.17
CA GLN A 187 -11.86 5.69 -18.25
C GLN A 187 -10.44 5.88 -18.78
N TRP A 188 -9.41 5.80 -17.93
CA TRP A 188 -8.02 5.93 -18.36
C TRP A 188 -7.51 4.65 -18.98
N VAL A 189 -7.97 3.49 -18.48
CA VAL A 189 -7.69 2.19 -19.12
C VAL A 189 -8.17 2.19 -20.56
N GLN A 190 -9.37 2.72 -20.81
CA GLN A 190 -9.94 2.85 -22.15
C GLN A 190 -9.20 3.91 -22.97
N LYS A 191 -9.03 5.15 -22.44
CA LYS A 191 -8.39 6.27 -23.15
C LYS A 191 -6.97 5.96 -23.62
N TYR A 192 -6.20 5.23 -22.82
CA TYR A 192 -4.80 4.88 -23.08
C TYR A 192 -4.62 3.45 -23.61
N GLU A 193 -5.71 2.75 -23.95
CA GLU A 193 -5.73 1.42 -24.58
C GLU A 193 -4.91 0.37 -23.82
N LEU A 194 -5.03 0.34 -22.48
CA LEU A 194 -4.17 -0.51 -21.64
C LEU A 194 -4.61 -1.97 -21.56
N GLY A 195 -5.79 -2.32 -22.07
CA GLY A 195 -6.33 -3.68 -22.11
C GLY A 195 -6.79 -4.26 -20.78
N SER A 196 -6.12 -3.95 -19.66
CA SER A 196 -6.50 -4.35 -18.30
C SER A 196 -6.22 -3.22 -17.32
N SER A 197 -6.94 -3.17 -16.20
CA SER A 197 -6.68 -2.18 -15.15
C SER A 197 -5.37 -2.50 -14.41
N PRO A 198 -4.33 -1.65 -14.53
CA PRO A 198 -3.16 -1.78 -13.67
C PRO A 198 -3.48 -1.30 -12.25
N VAL A 199 -2.74 -1.81 -11.27
CA VAL A 199 -2.68 -1.25 -9.93
C VAL A 199 -1.44 -0.37 -9.82
N VAL A 200 -1.62 0.85 -9.33
CA VAL A 200 -0.55 1.83 -9.18
C VAL A 200 -0.44 2.29 -7.72
N PHE A 201 0.76 2.68 -7.32
CA PHE A 201 1.00 3.37 -6.06
C PHE A 201 1.95 4.54 -6.26
N GLU A 202 1.86 5.54 -5.40
CA GLU A 202 2.84 6.62 -5.31
C GLU A 202 3.01 7.04 -3.85
N ILE A 203 4.23 6.90 -3.32
CA ILE A 203 4.59 7.13 -1.92
C ILE A 203 5.76 8.13 -1.85
N GLY A 204 5.75 9.04 -0.88
CA GLY A 204 6.88 9.94 -0.63
C GLY A 204 8.13 9.17 -0.27
N LEU A 205 9.28 9.48 -0.91
CA LEU A 205 10.54 8.77 -0.65
C LEU A 205 10.97 8.86 0.81
N GLU A 206 10.75 9.98 1.49
CA GLU A 206 11.15 10.14 2.91
C GLU A 206 10.54 9.09 3.82
N ALA A 207 9.30 8.64 3.56
CA ALA A 207 8.68 7.56 4.31
C ALA A 207 9.44 6.22 4.18
N TRP A 208 10.10 6.00 3.05
CA TRP A 208 10.89 4.79 2.79
C TRP A 208 12.27 4.82 3.46
N LEU A 209 12.81 6.02 3.70
CA LEU A 209 14.15 6.18 4.24
C LEU A 209 14.21 5.94 5.75
N SER A 210 13.10 6.15 6.46
CA SER A 210 13.02 5.88 7.89
C SER A 210 12.78 4.40 8.16
N ILE A 211 13.54 3.82 9.09
CA ILE A 211 13.39 2.44 9.56
C ILE A 211 13.28 2.43 11.09
N PRO A 212 12.36 1.61 11.64
CA PRO A 212 12.30 1.45 13.07
C PRO A 212 13.54 0.71 13.56
N MET A 213 14.07 1.15 14.70
CA MET A 213 15.12 0.39 15.38
C MET A 213 14.53 -0.93 15.88
N PRO A 214 15.17 -2.07 15.60
CA PRO A 214 14.72 -3.36 16.13
C PRO A 214 14.74 -3.34 17.66
N ALA A 215 13.61 -3.67 18.28
CA ALA A 215 13.53 -3.87 19.71
C ALA A 215 13.70 -5.35 20.03
N TYR A 216 14.56 -5.66 21.01
CA TYR A 216 14.68 -7.02 21.50
C TYR A 216 13.35 -7.47 22.11
N ARG A 217 12.91 -8.67 21.79
CA ARG A 217 11.81 -9.37 22.45
C ARG A 217 12.29 -10.75 22.87
N GLU A 218 11.99 -11.10 24.10
CA GLU A 218 12.33 -12.44 24.60
C GLU A 218 11.55 -13.50 23.83
N VAL A 219 12.25 -14.56 23.43
CA VAL A 219 11.64 -15.72 22.77
C VAL A 219 11.07 -16.63 23.85
N SER A 220 9.77 -16.85 23.82
CA SER A 220 9.11 -17.74 24.79
C SER A 220 9.56 -19.19 24.62
N ARG A 221 9.71 -19.88 25.75
CA ARG A 221 9.93 -21.34 25.81
C ARG A 221 8.62 -22.14 25.92
N PHE A 222 7.51 -21.47 26.15
CA PHE A 222 6.21 -22.09 26.33
C PHE A 222 5.50 -22.26 24.97
N PRO A 223 4.62 -23.25 24.85
CA PRO A 223 3.90 -23.48 23.61
C PRO A 223 2.92 -22.35 23.29
N ALA A 224 2.83 -21.97 22.01
CA ALA A 224 1.81 -21.05 21.55
C ALA A 224 0.45 -21.76 21.45
N VAL A 225 -0.61 -21.04 21.77
CA VAL A 225 -1.99 -21.45 21.60
C VAL A 225 -2.59 -20.68 20.44
N THR A 226 -3.20 -21.38 19.49
CA THR A 226 -3.88 -20.77 18.34
C THR A 226 -5.39 -21.01 18.45
N ARG A 227 -6.18 -19.97 18.21
CA ARG A 227 -7.65 -20.05 18.11
C ARG A 227 -8.14 -19.28 16.90
N ASP A 228 -9.18 -19.80 16.30
CA ASP A 228 -9.87 -19.12 15.20
C ASP A 228 -11.19 -18.54 15.70
N LEU A 229 -11.51 -17.31 15.28
CA LEU A 229 -12.71 -16.59 15.63
C LEU A 229 -13.41 -16.15 14.34
N ALA A 230 -14.59 -16.70 14.06
CA ALA A 230 -15.40 -16.31 12.91
C ALA A 230 -16.57 -15.42 13.35
N MET A 231 -16.75 -14.29 12.67
CA MET A 231 -17.80 -13.33 12.99
C MET A 231 -18.51 -12.85 11.74
N THR A 232 -19.76 -12.46 11.87
CA THR A 232 -20.51 -11.74 10.83
C THR A 232 -20.51 -10.26 11.17
N VAL A 233 -20.28 -9.44 10.14
CA VAL A 233 -20.32 -7.97 10.23
C VAL A 233 -21.01 -7.39 8.99
N ALA A 234 -21.40 -6.13 9.02
CA ALA A 234 -21.95 -5.46 7.85
C ALA A 234 -21.00 -5.57 6.63
N ARG A 235 -21.55 -5.73 5.44
CA ARG A 235 -20.77 -5.95 4.21
C ARG A 235 -19.79 -4.82 3.90
N ASP A 236 -20.19 -3.59 4.18
CA ASP A 236 -19.39 -2.37 3.98
C ASP A 236 -18.48 -2.03 5.16
N GLN A 237 -18.58 -2.79 6.28
CA GLN A 237 -17.73 -2.58 7.46
C GLN A 237 -16.25 -2.72 7.08
N SER A 238 -15.47 -1.66 7.30
CA SER A 238 -14.02 -1.72 7.21
C SER A 238 -13.44 -2.56 8.35
N LEU A 239 -12.47 -3.45 8.03
CA LEU A 239 -11.87 -4.34 9.02
C LEU A 239 -10.72 -3.71 9.81
N ALA A 240 -10.14 -2.62 9.33
CA ALA A 240 -9.05 -1.94 10.05
C ALA A 240 -9.48 -1.39 11.42
N PRO A 241 -10.64 -0.70 11.57
CA PRO A 241 -11.13 -0.29 12.89
C PRO A 241 -11.43 -1.47 13.82
N LEU A 242 -12.00 -2.57 13.28
CA LEU A 242 -12.28 -3.79 14.06
C LEU A 242 -10.99 -4.43 14.60
N LEU A 243 -9.97 -4.56 13.74
CA LEU A 243 -8.65 -5.07 14.14
C LEU A 243 -7.96 -4.14 15.15
N ALA A 244 -8.10 -2.83 15.01
CA ALA A 244 -7.57 -1.87 15.97
C ALA A 244 -8.27 -1.99 17.33
N ALA A 245 -9.59 -2.17 17.35
CA ALA A 245 -10.35 -2.40 18.56
C ALA A 245 -9.98 -3.74 19.23
N PHE A 246 -9.76 -4.81 18.48
CA PHE A 246 -9.25 -6.07 19.06
C PHE A 246 -7.87 -5.88 19.69
N ARG A 247 -6.95 -5.20 19.02
CA ARG A 247 -5.61 -4.91 19.54
C ARG A 247 -5.64 -4.06 20.80
N SER A 248 -6.59 -3.12 20.94
CA SER A 248 -6.70 -2.24 22.11
C SER A 248 -7.13 -2.97 23.39
N VAL A 249 -7.80 -4.11 23.27
CA VAL A 249 -8.25 -4.93 24.42
C VAL A 249 -7.44 -6.23 24.53
N ALA A 250 -6.55 -6.51 23.60
CA ALA A 250 -5.70 -7.70 23.63
C ALA A 250 -4.67 -7.61 24.77
N PRO A 251 -4.54 -8.62 25.63
CA PRO A 251 -3.45 -8.68 26.58
C PRO A 251 -2.11 -8.94 25.88
N ASP A 252 -1.00 -8.64 26.57
CA ASP A 252 0.36 -8.69 26.03
C ASP A 252 0.78 -10.07 25.49
N PHE A 253 0.18 -11.14 25.99
CA PHE A 253 0.44 -12.50 25.49
C PHE A 253 -0.28 -12.82 24.16
N VAL A 254 -1.11 -11.93 23.62
CA VAL A 254 -1.64 -12.04 22.24
C VAL A 254 -0.56 -11.54 21.27
N GLN A 255 0.07 -12.46 20.57
CA GLN A 255 1.19 -12.17 19.67
C GLN A 255 0.72 -11.71 18.29
N GLU A 256 -0.34 -12.31 17.77
CA GLU A 256 -0.87 -12.03 16.43
C GLU A 256 -2.39 -12.12 16.40
N ILE A 257 -3.01 -11.20 15.66
CA ILE A 257 -4.41 -11.26 15.23
C ILE A 257 -4.41 -11.08 13.71
N ARG A 258 -4.67 -12.16 12.98
CA ARG A 258 -4.61 -12.19 11.52
C ARG A 258 -5.96 -12.54 10.91
N LEU A 259 -6.46 -11.67 10.02
CA LEU A 259 -7.57 -12.01 9.14
C LEU A 259 -7.09 -13.05 8.13
N PHE A 260 -7.77 -14.20 8.03
CA PHE A 260 -7.39 -15.25 7.07
C PHE A 260 -8.52 -15.64 6.10
N ASP A 261 -9.75 -15.27 6.40
CA ASP A 261 -10.88 -15.52 5.49
C ASP A 261 -11.92 -14.38 5.53
N VAL A 262 -12.47 -14.09 4.35
CA VAL A 262 -13.61 -13.17 4.16
C VAL A 262 -14.60 -13.83 3.22
N TYR A 263 -15.72 -14.27 3.75
CA TYR A 263 -16.75 -14.96 2.99
C TYR A 263 -17.96 -14.06 2.76
N GLN A 264 -18.41 -14.02 1.51
CA GLN A 264 -19.65 -13.36 1.08
C GLN A 264 -20.44 -14.35 0.22
N GLY A 265 -21.54 -14.85 0.70
CA GLY A 265 -22.30 -15.84 -0.07
C GLY A 265 -23.50 -16.42 0.66
N LYS A 266 -23.98 -17.55 0.16
CA LYS A 266 -25.15 -18.25 0.70
C LYS A 266 -24.94 -18.64 2.17
N GLY A 267 -25.98 -18.51 2.98
CA GLY A 267 -25.94 -18.85 4.41
C GLY A 267 -25.57 -17.68 5.34
N LEU A 268 -25.39 -16.47 4.78
CA LEU A 268 -25.26 -15.23 5.56
C LEU A 268 -26.52 -14.37 5.41
N PRO A 269 -26.89 -13.59 6.43
CA PRO A 269 -27.92 -12.57 6.30
C PRO A 269 -27.60 -11.58 5.17
N GLU A 270 -28.62 -11.04 4.52
CA GLU A 270 -28.45 -10.05 3.46
C GLU A 270 -27.73 -8.80 4.01
N GLY A 271 -26.77 -8.27 3.25
CA GLY A 271 -26.00 -7.12 3.65
C GLY A 271 -24.86 -7.43 4.65
N GLN A 272 -24.57 -8.71 4.93
CA GLN A 272 -23.48 -9.12 5.81
C GLN A 272 -22.37 -9.86 5.07
N LYS A 273 -21.19 -9.90 5.71
CA LYS A 273 -20.04 -10.76 5.36
C LYS A 273 -19.56 -11.47 6.62
N SER A 274 -19.01 -12.67 6.44
CA SER A 274 -18.29 -13.39 7.49
C SER A 274 -16.80 -13.07 7.38
N VAL A 275 -16.17 -12.83 8.51
CA VAL A 275 -14.74 -12.59 8.64
C VAL A 275 -14.16 -13.55 9.66
N ALA A 276 -13.03 -14.19 9.33
CA ALA A 276 -12.39 -15.14 10.22
C ALA A 276 -10.98 -14.68 10.58
N PHE A 277 -10.73 -14.63 11.88
CA PHE A 277 -9.47 -14.21 12.45
C PHE A 277 -8.77 -15.39 13.11
N ARG A 278 -7.47 -15.51 12.90
CA ARG A 278 -6.59 -16.37 13.66
C ARG A 278 -5.88 -15.57 14.73
N ILE A 279 -5.98 -16.02 15.97
CA ILE A 279 -5.38 -15.41 17.14
C ILE A 279 -4.30 -16.35 17.65
N VAL A 280 -3.04 -15.85 17.70
CA VAL A 280 -1.91 -16.58 18.27
C VAL A 280 -1.59 -15.96 19.62
N MET A 281 -1.57 -16.77 20.66
CA MET A 281 -1.33 -16.37 22.04
C MET A 281 -0.16 -17.16 22.61
N GLN A 282 0.79 -16.48 23.25
CA GLN A 282 1.96 -17.09 23.86
C GLN A 282 2.50 -16.19 24.97
N ASP A 283 2.65 -16.74 26.15
CA ASP A 283 3.24 -16.05 27.30
C ASP A 283 4.74 -16.39 27.39
N THR A 284 5.55 -15.49 27.91
CA THR A 284 7.00 -15.70 28.14
C THR A 284 7.31 -16.32 29.50
N GLU A 285 6.38 -16.29 30.44
CA GLU A 285 6.61 -16.72 31.83
C GLU A 285 5.98 -18.07 32.16
N ARG A 286 4.88 -18.43 31.46
CA ARG A 286 4.09 -19.64 31.77
C ARG A 286 3.31 -20.18 30.57
N THR A 287 2.84 -21.42 30.70
CA THR A 287 1.85 -21.99 29.77
C THR A 287 0.48 -21.34 30.04
N LEU A 288 -0.20 -20.95 28.94
CA LEU A 288 -1.55 -20.37 29.03
C LEU A 288 -2.57 -21.43 29.40
N GLU A 289 -3.50 -21.06 30.30
CA GLU A 289 -4.65 -21.87 30.65
C GLU A 289 -5.82 -21.61 29.70
N ASP A 290 -6.67 -22.63 29.46
CA ASP A 290 -7.86 -22.49 28.59
C ASP A 290 -8.75 -21.33 29.03
N ARG A 291 -8.93 -21.11 30.33
CA ARG A 291 -9.71 -19.99 30.87
C ARG A 291 -9.18 -18.62 30.42
N GLN A 292 -7.87 -18.45 30.31
CA GLN A 292 -7.27 -17.19 29.84
C GLN A 292 -7.51 -16.99 28.34
N VAL A 293 -7.38 -18.08 27.57
CA VAL A 293 -7.65 -18.10 26.14
C VAL A 293 -9.11 -17.76 25.83
N ASP A 294 -10.05 -18.40 26.54
CA ASP A 294 -11.48 -18.15 26.38
C ASP A 294 -11.87 -16.72 26.75
N ALA A 295 -11.27 -16.16 27.79
CA ALA A 295 -11.50 -14.79 28.20
C ALA A 295 -11.08 -13.77 27.10
N VAL A 296 -9.98 -14.03 26.39
CA VAL A 296 -9.54 -13.18 25.25
C VAL A 296 -10.57 -13.23 24.13
N LEU A 297 -11.02 -14.44 23.75
CA LEU A 297 -12.01 -14.59 22.68
C LEU A 297 -13.34 -13.93 23.06
N ALA A 298 -13.80 -14.09 24.31
CA ALA A 298 -15.01 -13.43 24.79
C ALA A 298 -14.87 -11.90 24.74
N GLY A 299 -13.70 -11.35 25.10
CA GLY A 299 -13.42 -9.92 24.99
C GLY A 299 -13.50 -9.41 23.54
N PHE A 300 -12.94 -10.14 22.58
CA PHE A 300 -13.03 -9.77 21.17
C PHE A 300 -14.47 -9.85 20.63
N VAL A 301 -15.23 -10.87 21.04
CA VAL A 301 -16.65 -10.98 20.69
C VAL A 301 -17.43 -9.79 21.27
N SER A 302 -17.23 -9.45 22.54
CA SER A 302 -17.91 -8.30 23.17
C SER A 302 -17.64 -7.01 22.41
N VAL A 303 -16.37 -6.70 22.12
CA VAL A 303 -15.97 -5.53 21.34
C VAL A 303 -16.61 -5.51 19.95
N ALA A 304 -16.63 -6.64 19.26
CA ALA A 304 -17.21 -6.73 17.92
C ALA A 304 -18.73 -6.52 17.93
N VAL A 305 -19.42 -7.06 18.93
CA VAL A 305 -20.87 -6.89 19.12
C VAL A 305 -21.20 -5.44 19.46
N GLU A 306 -20.54 -4.89 20.48
CA GLU A 306 -20.88 -3.59 21.06
C GLU A 306 -20.53 -2.41 20.14
N GLN A 307 -19.36 -2.46 19.48
CA GLN A 307 -18.86 -1.34 18.68
C GLN A 307 -19.16 -1.46 17.18
N PHE A 308 -19.34 -2.67 16.66
CA PHE A 308 -19.48 -2.91 15.22
C PHE A 308 -20.76 -3.67 14.84
N GLY A 309 -21.63 -3.98 15.81
CA GLY A 309 -22.85 -4.74 15.55
C GLY A 309 -22.59 -6.14 14.97
N GLY A 310 -21.42 -6.70 15.25
CA GLY A 310 -21.03 -8.02 14.80
C GLY A 310 -21.76 -9.12 15.57
N ALA A 311 -21.75 -10.33 15.02
CA ALA A 311 -22.24 -11.52 15.71
C ALA A 311 -21.28 -12.70 15.53
N LEU A 312 -21.15 -13.54 16.55
CA LEU A 312 -20.36 -14.77 16.44
C LEU A 312 -21.00 -15.69 15.40
N ARG A 313 -20.20 -16.22 14.48
CA ARG A 313 -20.66 -17.21 13.52
C ARG A 313 -20.51 -18.60 14.14
N SER A 314 -21.63 -19.27 14.36
CA SER A 314 -21.68 -20.68 14.76
C SER A 314 -21.36 -21.62 13.59
#